data_773f41c5401186d7772c5279929e9ec2
#
_entry.id   773f41c5401186d7772c5279929e9ec2
#
_cell.length_a   1.000
_cell.length_b   1.000
_cell.length_c   1.000
_cell.angle_alpha   90.00
_cell.angle_beta   90.00
_cell.angle_gamma   90.00
#
_symmetry.space_group_name_H-M   'P 1'
#
loop_
_entity.id
_entity.type
_entity.pdbx_description
1 polymer ?
#
loop_
_entity_poly.entity_id
_entity_poly.type
_entity_poly.pdbx_seq_one_letter_code
_entity_poly.pdbx_strand_id
1 'polypeptide(L)'
;METSLVGGVVRLMGWTMTTTMWQNANPITGARINGTRERPGIAATFNDCDGKPLVFQLGHQDWARAMEALEFHTILKERDADDLGLALVSEEKKDLILRTLAELFSTDSRDRWVETLRAADIVSAPVNTLLEASNDPDVLANDYIAELEYPEIGETLKVHGSPWLFSETPAKLGTAPKLGEHNVEILTRLGYNDDNISTLREKKII
;
A
#
# COMPACT_ATOMS: atom_id res chain seq x y z
N MET A 1 -21.91 7.21 18.07
CA MET A 1 -20.81 6.27 17.81
C MET A 1 -19.59 6.78 18.52
N GLU A 2 -18.96 5.97 19.36
CA GLU A 2 -17.74 6.32 20.05
C GLU A 2 -16.56 5.54 19.44
N THR A 3 -15.41 6.17 19.31
CA THR A 3 -14.19 5.57 18.77
C THR A 3 -12.98 6.19 19.45
N SER A 4 -11.86 5.46 19.48
CA SER A 4 -10.61 5.95 20.07
C SER A 4 -9.45 5.76 19.11
N LEU A 5 -8.45 6.64 19.21
CA LEU A 5 -7.21 6.52 18.43
C LEU A 5 -6.49 5.18 18.69
N VAL A 6 -6.46 4.76 19.97
CA VAL A 6 -5.85 3.47 20.34
C VAL A 6 -6.58 2.30 19.68
N GLY A 7 -7.91 2.30 19.71
CA GLY A 7 -8.72 1.28 19.03
C GLY A 7 -8.45 1.24 17.52
N GLY A 8 -8.30 2.40 16.89
CA GLY A 8 -7.92 2.52 15.48
C GLY A 8 -6.55 1.89 15.19
N VAL A 9 -5.54 2.21 15.99
CA VAL A 9 -4.19 1.65 15.85
C VAL A 9 -4.18 0.13 16.03
N VAL A 10 -4.85 -0.38 17.07
CA VAL A 10 -4.97 -1.84 17.30
C VAL A 10 -5.64 -2.53 16.11
N ARG A 11 -6.65 -1.90 15.51
CA ARG A 11 -7.32 -2.45 14.31
C ARG A 11 -6.42 -2.43 13.08
N LEU A 12 -5.65 -1.38 12.88
CA LEU A 12 -4.67 -1.29 11.79
C LEU A 12 -3.57 -2.34 11.89
N MET A 13 -3.16 -2.70 13.10
CA MET A 13 -2.19 -3.79 13.33
C MET A 13 -2.75 -5.17 12.93
N GLY A 14 -4.06 -5.32 12.83
CA GLY A 14 -4.81 -6.41 12.23
C GLY A 14 -4.20 -7.80 12.43
N TRP A 15 -3.74 -8.38 11.32
CA TRP A 15 -3.19 -9.73 11.30
C TRP A 15 -1.96 -9.91 12.18
N THR A 16 -1.06 -8.94 12.23
CA THR A 16 0.14 -9.01 13.07
C THR A 16 -0.20 -9.12 14.55
N MET A 17 -1.15 -8.31 15.02
CA MET A 17 -1.62 -8.39 16.40
C MET A 17 -2.29 -9.75 16.68
N THR A 18 -3.12 -10.23 15.75
CA THR A 18 -3.81 -11.52 15.89
C THR A 18 -2.84 -12.67 16.02
N THR A 19 -1.85 -12.76 15.12
CA THR A 19 -0.84 -13.83 15.16
C THR A 19 0.02 -13.75 16.42
N THR A 20 0.40 -12.55 16.85
CA THR A 20 1.13 -12.32 18.10
C THR A 20 0.38 -12.89 19.31
N MET A 21 -0.92 -12.59 19.40
CA MET A 21 -1.76 -13.10 20.49
C MET A 21 -1.91 -14.63 20.45
N TRP A 22 -2.10 -15.21 19.27
CA TRP A 22 -2.25 -16.66 19.12
C TRP A 22 -0.98 -17.44 19.42
N GLN A 23 0.17 -16.90 19.04
CA GLN A 23 1.48 -17.51 19.27
C GLN A 23 2.02 -17.21 20.67
N ASN A 24 1.42 -16.27 21.39
CA ASN A 24 1.94 -15.73 22.65
C ASN A 24 3.42 -15.31 22.56
N ALA A 25 3.80 -14.77 21.41
CA ALA A 25 5.17 -14.38 21.08
C ALA A 25 5.19 -13.09 20.26
N ASN A 26 6.10 -12.18 20.58
CA ASN A 26 6.28 -10.97 19.78
C ASN A 26 6.80 -11.32 18.38
N PRO A 27 6.28 -10.67 17.32
CA PRO A 27 6.87 -10.79 16.00
C PRO A 27 8.29 -10.23 16.06
N ILE A 28 9.22 -10.92 15.45
CA ILE A 28 10.59 -10.42 15.32
C ILE A 28 10.56 -9.28 14.32
N THR A 29 10.75 -8.05 14.79
CA THR A 29 10.78 -6.84 13.96
C THR A 29 11.88 -6.92 12.91
N GLY A 30 11.55 -6.66 11.65
CA GLY A 30 12.47 -6.77 10.52
C GLY A 30 12.78 -8.21 10.12
N ALA A 31 12.44 -9.14 10.97
CA ALA A 31 12.36 -10.50 10.53
C ALA A 31 11.05 -10.67 9.79
N ARG A 32 11.12 -11.13 8.61
CA ARG A 32 10.21 -12.19 8.25
C ARG A 32 9.82 -12.91 9.54
N ILE A 33 8.54 -12.99 9.82
CA ILE A 33 8.05 -13.95 10.81
C ILE A 33 8.83 -15.20 10.47
N ASN A 34 9.80 -15.50 11.32
CA ASN A 34 10.80 -16.53 11.11
C ASN A 34 10.21 -17.57 10.22
N GLY A 35 10.83 -17.86 9.07
CA GLY A 35 10.41 -18.87 8.14
C GLY A 35 9.75 -20.04 8.82
N THR A 36 8.78 -19.67 9.55
CA THR A 36 7.96 -20.57 10.30
C THR A 36 7.31 -21.37 9.24
N ARG A 37 7.38 -22.61 9.42
CA ARG A 37 6.73 -23.68 8.67
C ARG A 37 5.32 -23.34 8.16
N GLU A 38 4.75 -22.23 8.61
CA GLU A 38 3.40 -21.76 8.31
C GLU A 38 3.28 -20.97 7.01
N ARG A 39 4.39 -20.47 6.45
CA ARG A 39 4.42 -19.85 5.10
C ARG A 39 5.64 -20.32 4.33
N PRO A 40 5.59 -21.58 3.80
CA PRO A 40 6.66 -22.04 2.95
C PRO A 40 6.66 -21.26 1.64
N GLY A 41 7.58 -20.31 1.53
CA GLY A 41 7.69 -19.48 0.33
C GLY A 41 8.74 -18.40 0.48
N ILE A 42 8.97 -17.71 -0.61
CA ILE A 42 9.82 -16.51 -0.68
C ILE A 42 8.89 -15.30 -0.82
N ALA A 43 9.02 -14.34 0.06
CA ALA A 43 8.40 -13.03 -0.07
C ALA A 43 9.49 -11.99 0.22
N ALA A 44 9.92 -11.29 -0.79
CA ALA A 44 11.04 -10.36 -0.68
C ALA A 44 10.91 -9.21 -1.67
N THR A 45 11.65 -8.15 -1.40
CA THR A 45 11.83 -7.02 -2.30
C THR A 45 13.21 -7.12 -2.91
N PHE A 46 13.28 -6.89 -4.22
CA PHE A 46 14.53 -6.90 -4.99
C PHE A 46 14.64 -5.60 -5.76
N ASN A 47 15.86 -5.19 -6.07
CA ASN A 47 16.13 -4.04 -6.90
C ASN A 47 16.44 -4.49 -8.33
N ASP A 48 15.97 -3.71 -9.30
CA ASP A 48 16.29 -3.86 -10.71
C ASP A 48 17.65 -3.26 -11.08
N CYS A 49 17.98 -3.23 -12.38
CA CYS A 49 19.23 -2.66 -12.89
C CYS A 49 19.38 -1.15 -12.60
N ASP A 50 18.30 -0.42 -12.37
CA ASP A 50 18.26 1.01 -12.06
C ASP A 50 18.12 1.28 -10.55
N GLY A 51 18.08 0.24 -9.71
CA GLY A 51 17.86 0.34 -8.27
C GLY A 51 16.39 0.52 -7.89
N LYS A 52 15.44 0.36 -8.81
CA LYS A 52 14.01 0.46 -8.53
C LYS A 52 13.51 -0.86 -7.91
N PRO A 53 12.79 -0.79 -6.80
CA PRO A 53 12.38 -2.00 -6.11
C PRO A 53 11.12 -2.64 -6.72
N LEU A 54 11.11 -3.97 -6.74
CA LEU A 54 9.93 -4.80 -7.00
C LEU A 54 9.71 -5.76 -5.85
N VAL A 55 8.44 -6.07 -5.57
CA VAL A 55 8.07 -7.13 -4.65
C VAL A 55 7.71 -8.39 -5.42
N PHE A 56 8.11 -9.51 -4.86
CA PHE A 56 7.89 -10.81 -5.44
C PHE A 56 7.49 -11.77 -4.32
N GLN A 57 6.43 -12.54 -4.56
CA GLN A 57 5.97 -13.56 -3.64
C GLN A 57 5.84 -14.88 -4.36
N LEU A 58 6.49 -15.92 -3.82
CA LEU A 58 6.54 -17.24 -4.40
C LEU A 58 6.17 -18.29 -3.37
N GLY A 59 5.08 -19.00 -3.65
CA GLY A 59 4.68 -20.19 -2.91
C GLY A 59 5.35 -21.46 -3.44
N HIS A 60 5.25 -22.53 -2.68
CA HIS A 60 5.82 -23.83 -3.10
C HIS A 60 5.23 -24.31 -4.42
N GLN A 61 3.93 -24.10 -4.61
CA GLN A 61 3.20 -24.48 -5.83
C GLN A 61 3.63 -23.72 -7.09
N ASP A 62 4.20 -22.53 -6.90
CA ASP A 62 4.57 -21.63 -8.01
C ASP A 62 6.04 -21.78 -8.40
N TRP A 63 6.80 -22.56 -7.61
CA TRP A 63 8.25 -22.66 -7.74
C TRP A 63 8.70 -23.10 -9.13
N ALA A 64 8.12 -24.18 -9.66
CA ALA A 64 8.48 -24.69 -10.97
C ALA A 64 8.21 -23.69 -12.10
N ARG A 65 7.07 -23.00 -12.05
CA ARG A 65 6.72 -21.96 -13.02
C ARG A 65 7.66 -20.76 -12.94
N ALA A 66 8.02 -20.36 -11.73
CA ALA A 66 8.95 -19.25 -11.54
C ALA A 66 10.35 -19.59 -12.04
N MET A 67 10.81 -20.82 -11.79
CA MET A 67 12.11 -21.29 -12.27
C MET A 67 12.18 -21.33 -13.80
N GLU A 68 11.09 -21.71 -14.46
CA GLU A 68 10.98 -21.70 -15.91
C GLU A 68 10.92 -20.26 -16.45
N ALA A 69 10.04 -19.42 -15.91
CA ALA A 69 9.85 -18.05 -16.37
C ALA A 69 11.09 -17.15 -16.19
N LEU A 70 11.85 -17.39 -15.15
CA LEU A 70 13.08 -16.65 -14.84
C LEU A 70 14.34 -17.32 -15.41
N GLU A 71 14.21 -18.47 -16.07
CA GLU A 71 15.32 -19.23 -16.66
C GLU A 71 16.48 -19.54 -15.68
N PHE A 72 16.19 -19.63 -14.38
CA PHE A 72 17.24 -19.78 -13.37
C PHE A 72 17.36 -21.17 -12.74
N HIS A 73 16.59 -22.15 -13.28
CA HIS A 73 16.61 -23.54 -12.83
C HIS A 73 18.04 -24.14 -12.84
N THR A 74 18.77 -23.92 -13.91
CA THR A 74 20.13 -24.45 -14.07
C THR A 74 21.06 -23.90 -13.00
N ILE A 75 21.02 -22.61 -12.73
CA ILE A 75 21.86 -21.94 -11.74
C ILE A 75 21.59 -22.49 -10.33
N LEU A 76 20.32 -22.67 -9.97
CA LEU A 76 19.97 -23.20 -8.66
C LEU A 76 20.32 -24.70 -8.53
N LYS A 77 20.17 -25.47 -9.60
CA LYS A 77 20.52 -26.89 -9.60
C LYS A 77 22.03 -27.09 -9.42
N GLU A 78 22.85 -26.29 -10.08
CA GLU A 78 24.31 -26.32 -9.91
C GLU A 78 24.73 -25.97 -8.47
N ARG A 79 23.91 -25.23 -7.76
CA ARG A 79 24.12 -24.81 -6.37
C ARG A 79 23.37 -25.66 -5.34
N ASP A 80 22.77 -26.78 -5.74
CA ASP A 80 21.96 -27.68 -4.90
C ASP A 80 20.84 -26.92 -4.12
N ALA A 81 20.16 -26.01 -4.81
CA ALA A 81 19.12 -25.15 -4.25
C ALA A 81 17.82 -25.13 -5.10
N ASP A 82 17.65 -26.09 -5.99
CA ASP A 82 16.49 -26.19 -6.90
C ASP A 82 15.24 -26.79 -6.23
N ASP A 83 15.39 -27.45 -5.08
CA ASP A 83 14.26 -27.88 -4.25
C ASP A 83 13.91 -26.81 -3.19
N LEU A 84 12.81 -26.10 -3.42
CA LEU A 84 12.35 -25.08 -2.50
C LEU A 84 12.05 -25.60 -1.10
N GLY A 85 11.48 -26.81 -0.99
CA GLY A 85 11.13 -27.40 0.30
C GLY A 85 12.37 -27.66 1.16
N LEU A 86 13.41 -28.19 0.56
CA LEU A 86 14.70 -28.39 1.22
C LEU A 86 15.46 -27.08 1.46
N ALA A 87 15.36 -26.13 0.51
CA ALA A 87 16.00 -24.85 0.63
C ALA A 87 15.42 -23.99 1.77
N LEU A 88 14.10 -24.01 1.97
CA LEU A 88 13.45 -23.19 2.99
C LEU A 88 13.72 -23.65 4.44
N VAL A 89 14.16 -24.86 4.65
CA VAL A 89 14.57 -25.35 5.98
C VAL A 89 16.04 -25.08 6.31
N SER A 90 16.81 -24.60 5.33
CA SER A 90 18.22 -24.20 5.48
C SER A 90 18.36 -22.70 5.26
N GLU A 91 18.79 -21.96 6.27
CA GLU A 91 19.06 -20.51 6.12
C GLU A 91 20.11 -20.23 5.04
N GLU A 92 21.13 -21.08 4.94
CA GLU A 92 22.18 -20.95 3.92
C GLU A 92 21.62 -21.08 2.49
N LYS A 93 20.80 -22.11 2.24
CA LYS A 93 20.18 -22.32 0.92
C LYS A 93 19.16 -21.22 0.59
N LYS A 94 18.40 -20.77 1.57
CA LYS A 94 17.49 -19.65 1.42
C LYS A 94 18.21 -18.35 1.06
N ASP A 95 19.30 -18.06 1.74
CA ASP A 95 20.12 -16.90 1.42
C ASP A 95 20.78 -17.03 0.04
N LEU A 96 21.14 -18.24 -0.37
CA LEU A 96 21.64 -18.49 -1.71
C LEU A 96 20.58 -18.20 -2.78
N ILE A 97 19.35 -18.69 -2.60
CA ILE A 97 18.23 -18.39 -3.51
C ILE A 97 17.99 -16.88 -3.58
N LEU A 98 17.95 -16.19 -2.45
CA LEU A 98 17.69 -14.75 -2.41
C LEU A 98 18.80 -13.95 -3.10
N ARG A 99 20.05 -14.32 -2.93
CA ARG A 99 21.16 -13.67 -3.64
C ARG A 99 21.12 -13.94 -5.13
N THR A 100 20.84 -15.19 -5.54
CA THR A 100 20.69 -15.53 -6.96
C THR A 100 19.54 -14.75 -7.62
N LEU A 101 18.43 -14.61 -6.93
CA LEU A 101 17.32 -13.78 -7.41
C LEU A 101 17.68 -12.29 -7.47
N ALA A 102 18.42 -11.79 -6.49
CA ALA A 102 18.87 -10.39 -6.49
C ALA A 102 19.83 -10.11 -7.65
N GLU A 103 20.76 -11.02 -7.93
CA GLU A 103 21.64 -10.94 -9.09
C GLU A 103 20.85 -10.94 -10.38
N LEU A 104 19.87 -11.84 -10.52
CA LEU A 104 19.03 -11.94 -11.70
C LEU A 104 18.20 -10.67 -11.91
N PHE A 105 17.47 -10.20 -10.91
CA PHE A 105 16.64 -9.02 -11.03
C PHE A 105 17.44 -7.74 -11.33
N SER A 106 18.70 -7.68 -10.95
CA SER A 106 19.59 -6.56 -11.29
C SER A 106 20.02 -6.50 -12.76
N THR A 107 19.65 -7.49 -13.59
CA THR A 107 20.06 -7.54 -15.01
C THR A 107 19.12 -6.84 -15.98
N ASP A 108 17.90 -6.51 -15.56
CA ASP A 108 16.90 -5.85 -16.40
C ASP A 108 16.01 -4.91 -15.58
N SER A 109 15.10 -4.21 -16.25
CA SER A 109 14.20 -3.25 -15.61
C SER A 109 13.10 -3.93 -14.79
N ARG A 110 12.70 -3.26 -13.71
CA ARG A 110 11.59 -3.66 -12.83
C ARG A 110 10.31 -4.00 -13.61
N ASP A 111 9.96 -3.16 -14.56
CA ASP A 111 8.70 -3.29 -15.28
C ASP A 111 8.69 -4.54 -16.15
N ARG A 112 9.82 -4.85 -16.80
CA ARG A 112 9.97 -6.09 -17.57
C ARG A 112 9.92 -7.32 -16.67
N TRP A 113 10.57 -7.32 -15.51
CA TRP A 113 10.50 -8.43 -14.57
C TRP A 113 9.08 -8.65 -14.05
N VAL A 114 8.36 -7.58 -13.70
CA VAL A 114 6.97 -7.67 -13.26
C VAL A 114 6.08 -8.22 -14.37
N GLU A 115 6.25 -7.80 -15.62
CA GLU A 115 5.53 -8.34 -16.78
C GLU A 115 5.81 -9.84 -16.97
N THR A 116 7.08 -10.25 -16.95
CA THR A 116 7.50 -11.66 -17.07
C THR A 116 6.88 -12.53 -15.98
N LEU A 117 6.92 -12.09 -14.73
CA LEU A 117 6.37 -12.82 -13.60
C LEU A 117 4.84 -12.91 -13.66
N ARG A 118 4.16 -11.82 -14.02
CA ARG A 118 2.70 -11.81 -14.18
C ARG A 118 2.24 -12.70 -15.34
N ALA A 119 2.98 -12.72 -16.46
CA ALA A 119 2.69 -13.62 -17.57
C ALA A 119 2.79 -15.09 -17.18
N ALA A 120 3.61 -15.42 -16.18
CA ALA A 120 3.73 -16.75 -15.60
C ALA A 120 2.77 -16.99 -14.41
N ASP A 121 1.82 -16.09 -14.16
CA ASP A 121 0.89 -16.14 -13.02
C ASP A 121 1.62 -16.20 -11.66
N ILE A 122 2.69 -15.40 -11.54
CA ILE A 122 3.47 -15.24 -10.30
C ILE A 122 3.14 -13.88 -9.68
N VAL A 123 2.84 -13.88 -8.38
CA VAL A 123 2.52 -12.66 -7.64
C VAL A 123 3.72 -11.73 -7.57
N SER A 124 3.62 -10.61 -8.26
CA SER A 124 4.65 -9.58 -8.31
C SER A 124 4.04 -8.20 -8.53
N ALA A 125 4.71 -7.18 -8.03
CA ALA A 125 4.32 -5.80 -8.25
C ALA A 125 5.53 -4.86 -8.17
N PRO A 126 5.51 -3.72 -8.86
CA PRO A 126 6.46 -2.66 -8.61
C PRO A 126 6.24 -2.09 -7.20
N VAL A 127 7.30 -1.73 -6.51
CA VAL A 127 7.20 -0.91 -5.30
C VAL A 127 7.31 0.54 -5.75
N ASN A 128 6.18 1.20 -5.83
CA ASN A 128 6.09 2.56 -6.34
C ASN A 128 6.49 3.58 -5.27
N THR A 129 7.14 4.65 -5.69
CA THR A 129 7.21 5.88 -4.91
C THR A 129 5.81 6.49 -4.79
N LEU A 130 5.62 7.43 -3.84
CA LEU A 130 4.33 8.13 -3.71
C LEU A 130 3.94 8.86 -4.99
N LEU A 131 4.91 9.42 -5.71
CA LEU A 131 4.66 10.10 -6.97
C LEU A 131 4.26 9.12 -8.09
N GLU A 132 4.92 7.97 -8.20
CA GLU A 132 4.53 6.92 -9.14
C GLU A 132 3.13 6.40 -8.81
N ALA A 133 2.85 6.10 -7.54
CA ALA A 133 1.54 5.64 -7.09
C ALA A 133 0.42 6.65 -7.37
N SER A 134 0.69 7.96 -7.23
CA SER A 134 -0.30 9.00 -7.54
C SER A 134 -0.61 9.16 -9.02
N ASN A 135 0.18 8.54 -9.90
CA ASN A 135 -0.03 8.54 -11.35
C ASN A 135 -0.28 7.11 -11.89
N ASP A 136 -0.44 6.14 -11.00
CA ASP A 136 -0.76 4.77 -11.39
C ASP A 136 -2.12 4.71 -12.09
N PRO A 137 -2.23 4.06 -13.25
CA PRO A 137 -3.48 3.99 -14.02
C PRO A 137 -4.67 3.43 -13.24
N ASP A 138 -4.45 2.43 -12.40
CA ASP A 138 -5.51 1.82 -11.60
C ASP A 138 -5.96 2.76 -10.47
N VAL A 139 -5.02 3.50 -9.88
CA VAL A 139 -5.32 4.52 -8.86
C VAL A 139 -6.15 5.66 -9.44
N LEU A 140 -5.80 6.11 -10.66
CA LEU A 140 -6.54 7.17 -11.35
C LEU A 140 -7.90 6.67 -11.86
N ALA A 141 -7.98 5.47 -12.43
CA ALA A 141 -9.23 4.91 -12.95
C ALA A 141 -10.29 4.64 -11.86
N ASN A 142 -9.87 4.50 -10.61
CA ASN A 142 -10.75 4.34 -9.46
C ASN A 142 -11.01 5.64 -8.69
N ASP A 143 -10.61 6.78 -9.22
CA ASP A 143 -10.78 8.11 -8.59
C ASP A 143 -10.18 8.21 -7.18
N TYR A 144 -9.16 7.39 -6.85
CA TYR A 144 -8.44 7.49 -5.56
C TYR A 144 -7.55 8.72 -5.48
N ILE A 145 -7.23 9.31 -6.63
CA ILE A 145 -6.67 10.65 -6.77
C ILE A 145 -7.62 11.44 -7.65
N ALA A 146 -8.07 12.57 -7.18
CA ALA A 146 -8.99 13.46 -7.88
C ALA A 146 -8.35 14.84 -8.08
N GLU A 147 -8.82 15.56 -9.07
CA GLU A 147 -8.45 16.95 -9.30
C GLU A 147 -9.50 17.88 -8.69
N LEU A 148 -9.08 18.82 -7.91
CA LEU A 148 -9.93 19.80 -7.24
C LEU A 148 -9.47 21.22 -7.58
N GLU A 149 -10.38 22.01 -8.13
CA GLU A 149 -10.15 23.42 -8.39
C GLU A 149 -10.14 24.22 -7.08
N TYR A 150 -9.10 25.03 -6.89
CA TYR A 150 -8.98 25.98 -5.79
C TYR A 150 -9.09 27.40 -6.32
N PRO A 151 -10.30 27.97 -6.42
CA PRO A 151 -10.53 29.32 -7.01
C PRO A 151 -9.74 30.42 -6.32
N GLU A 152 -9.43 30.26 -5.04
CA GLU A 152 -8.71 31.26 -4.24
C GLU A 152 -7.26 31.46 -4.68
N ILE A 153 -6.64 30.41 -5.20
CA ILE A 153 -5.25 30.46 -5.70
C ILE A 153 -5.19 30.34 -7.22
N GLY A 154 -6.33 30.09 -7.87
CA GLY A 154 -6.44 29.95 -9.33
C GLY A 154 -5.78 28.69 -9.87
N GLU A 155 -5.65 27.64 -9.06
CA GLU A 155 -4.96 26.40 -9.41
C GLU A 155 -5.88 25.19 -9.23
N THR A 156 -5.59 24.14 -9.99
CA THR A 156 -6.17 22.79 -9.81
C THR A 156 -5.12 21.93 -9.14
N LEU A 157 -5.47 21.33 -8.01
CA LEU A 157 -4.57 20.46 -7.24
C LEU A 157 -5.06 19.02 -7.24
N LYS A 158 -4.12 18.08 -7.30
CA LYS A 158 -4.41 16.68 -7.04
C LYS A 158 -4.60 16.46 -5.54
N VAL A 159 -5.72 15.85 -5.19
CA VAL A 159 -6.09 15.54 -3.80
C VAL A 159 -6.49 14.07 -3.69
N HIS A 160 -6.54 13.55 -2.48
CA HIS A 160 -7.09 12.22 -2.26
C HIS A 160 -8.56 12.19 -2.61
N GLY A 161 -8.95 11.23 -3.43
CA GLY A 161 -10.35 10.91 -3.71
C GLY A 161 -11.01 10.18 -2.53
N SER A 162 -12.24 9.77 -2.72
CA SER A 162 -12.93 8.96 -1.71
C SER A 162 -12.50 7.50 -1.79
N PRO A 163 -12.10 6.87 -0.68
CA PRO A 163 -11.83 5.43 -0.67
C PRO A 163 -13.10 4.58 -0.67
N TRP A 164 -14.28 5.22 -0.61
CA TRP A 164 -15.59 4.57 -0.54
C TRP A 164 -16.42 4.95 -1.74
N LEU A 165 -16.99 3.96 -2.40
CA LEU A 165 -17.96 4.14 -3.47
C LEU A 165 -19.35 3.77 -2.95
N PHE A 166 -20.21 4.77 -2.79
CA PHE A 166 -21.61 4.58 -2.45
C PHE A 166 -22.47 4.81 -3.70
N SER A 167 -23.26 3.84 -4.08
CA SER A 167 -24.09 3.88 -5.28
C SER A 167 -25.15 5.00 -5.25
N GLU A 168 -25.75 5.25 -4.08
CA GLU A 168 -26.83 6.22 -3.94
C GLU A 168 -26.38 7.57 -3.36
N THR A 169 -25.26 7.57 -2.62
CA THR A 169 -24.73 8.79 -1.98
C THR A 169 -23.23 8.90 -2.26
N PRO A 170 -22.83 9.12 -3.53
CA PRO A 170 -21.42 9.26 -3.87
C PRO A 170 -20.78 10.42 -3.12
N ALA A 171 -19.51 10.27 -2.76
CA ALA A 171 -18.75 11.35 -2.13
C ALA A 171 -18.62 12.54 -3.08
N LYS A 172 -18.82 13.74 -2.53
CA LYS A 172 -18.57 14.99 -3.24
C LYS A 172 -17.36 15.66 -2.63
N LEU A 173 -16.33 15.84 -3.44
CA LEU A 173 -15.14 16.59 -3.03
C LEU A 173 -15.40 18.09 -3.18
N GLY A 174 -14.83 18.86 -2.30
CA GLY A 174 -14.91 20.32 -2.32
C GLY A 174 -13.76 20.94 -1.53
N THR A 175 -13.52 22.22 -1.75
CA THR A 175 -12.53 22.98 -0.98
C THR A 175 -12.98 23.17 0.46
N ALA A 176 -12.02 23.31 1.37
CA ALA A 176 -12.33 23.64 2.75
C ALA A 176 -12.95 25.05 2.82
N PRO A 177 -14.01 25.25 3.61
CA PRO A 177 -14.62 26.57 3.77
C PRO A 177 -13.67 27.51 4.50
N LYS A 178 -13.81 28.80 4.22
CA LYS A 178 -13.10 29.85 4.99
C LYS A 178 -13.57 29.89 6.43
N LEU A 179 -12.73 30.42 7.29
CA LEU A 179 -13.10 30.61 8.69
C LEU A 179 -14.36 31.50 8.79
N GLY A 180 -15.42 30.95 9.39
CA GLY A 180 -16.70 31.66 9.57
C GLY A 180 -17.57 31.75 8.33
N GLU A 181 -17.20 31.13 7.19
CA GLU A 181 -17.96 31.20 5.94
C GLU A 181 -19.44 30.81 6.12
N HIS A 182 -19.73 29.80 6.90
CA HIS A 182 -21.08 29.30 7.14
C HIS A 182 -21.76 29.85 8.41
N ASN A 183 -21.13 30.82 9.11
CA ASN A 183 -21.68 31.37 10.37
C ASN A 183 -23.10 31.89 10.21
N VAL A 184 -23.35 32.70 9.18
CA VAL A 184 -24.68 33.29 8.93
C VAL A 184 -25.69 32.21 8.61
N GLU A 185 -25.36 31.33 7.68
CA GLU A 185 -26.26 30.23 7.28
C GLU A 185 -26.68 29.36 8.46
N ILE A 186 -25.69 28.94 9.27
CA ILE A 186 -25.94 28.05 10.41
C ILE A 186 -26.76 28.75 11.49
N LEU A 187 -26.40 30.00 11.83
CA LEU A 187 -27.11 30.76 12.86
C LEU A 187 -28.54 31.05 12.42
N THR A 188 -28.76 31.44 11.16
CA THR A 188 -30.14 31.67 10.62
C THR A 188 -30.97 30.38 10.72
N ARG A 189 -30.40 29.23 10.36
CA ARG A 189 -31.07 27.93 10.47
C ARG A 189 -31.38 27.57 11.94
N LEU A 190 -30.59 28.06 12.89
CA LEU A 190 -30.85 27.91 14.33
C LEU A 190 -31.83 28.93 14.89
N GLY A 191 -32.40 29.83 14.05
CA GLY A 191 -33.40 30.82 14.45
C GLY A 191 -32.88 32.17 14.89
N TYR A 192 -31.57 32.44 14.73
CA TYR A 192 -31.02 33.77 14.95
C TYR A 192 -31.42 34.70 13.80
N ASN A 193 -31.84 35.91 14.15
CA ASN A 193 -32.11 36.95 13.16
C ASN A 193 -30.84 37.81 12.91
N ASP A 194 -30.91 38.69 11.91
CA ASP A 194 -29.77 39.54 11.50
C ASP A 194 -29.23 40.42 12.63
N ASP A 195 -30.10 40.92 13.51
CA ASP A 195 -29.67 41.76 14.64
C ASP A 195 -28.88 40.95 15.67
N ASN A 196 -29.33 39.71 15.92
CA ASN A 196 -28.57 38.79 16.80
C ASN A 196 -27.21 38.45 16.21
N ILE A 197 -27.13 38.18 14.92
CA ILE A 197 -25.89 37.82 14.22
C ILE A 197 -24.93 39.03 14.24
N SER A 198 -25.44 40.25 13.99
CA SER A 198 -24.67 41.49 14.06
C SER A 198 -24.09 41.70 15.46
N THR A 199 -24.90 41.49 16.51
CA THR A 199 -24.46 41.60 17.90
C THR A 199 -23.33 40.60 18.22
N LEU A 200 -23.41 39.33 17.68
CA LEU A 200 -22.36 38.33 17.85
C LEU A 200 -21.04 38.76 17.18
N ARG A 201 -21.12 39.37 15.99
CA ARG A 201 -19.95 39.94 15.29
C ARG A 201 -19.33 41.11 16.05
N GLU A 202 -20.13 42.09 16.54
CA GLU A 202 -19.65 43.19 17.32
C GLU A 202 -18.91 42.74 18.60
N LYS A 203 -19.42 41.69 19.22
CA LYS A 203 -18.80 41.08 20.39
C LYS A 203 -17.61 40.16 20.07
N LYS A 204 -17.23 40.01 18.78
CA LYS A 204 -16.16 39.14 18.29
C LYS A 204 -16.33 37.68 18.74
N ILE A 205 -17.59 37.21 18.79
CA ILE A 205 -17.90 35.80 19.09
C ILE A 205 -17.85 34.95 17.80
N ILE A 206 -18.18 35.59 16.68
CA ILE A 206 -18.13 34.98 15.34
C ILE A 206 -17.40 35.89 14.38
#